data_980b3b9df669d085e819369c64442035
#
_entry.id   980b3b9df669d085e819369c64442035
#
_cell.length_a   1.000
_cell.length_b   1.000
_cell.length_c   1.000
_cell.angle_alpha   90.00
_cell.angle_beta   90.00
_cell.angle_gamma   90.00
#
_symmetry.space_group_name_H-M   'P 1'
#
loop_
_entity.id
_entity.type
_entity.pdbx_description
1 polymer ?
#
loop_
_entity_poly.entity_id
_entity_poly.type
_entity_poly.pdbx_seq_one_letter_code
_entity_poly.pdbx_strand_id
1 'polypeptide(L)'
;MSDITIALDAGHGGSDPGATYNGRAEKDDTLRLTRAVGKILEMNGINVYYVRDNDEYETPFKKATDANNSGADYFISIHRNSSEKNNQYSGIESLVYKDSGIRHTLAKNINNVSTITFCSI
;
A
#
# COMPACT_ATOMS: atom_id res chain seq x y z
N MET A 1 -18.26 -12.79 -9.56
CA MET A 1 -16.89 -12.28 -9.62
C MET A 1 -16.89 -10.80 -9.92
N SER A 2 -16.02 -10.06 -9.30
CA SER A 2 -15.88 -8.63 -9.58
C SER A 2 -15.04 -8.44 -10.85
N ASP A 3 -15.41 -7.41 -11.64
CA ASP A 3 -14.57 -6.96 -12.75
C ASP A 3 -13.51 -5.96 -12.31
N ILE A 4 -13.46 -5.66 -11.00
CA ILE A 4 -12.49 -4.72 -10.44
C ILE A 4 -11.16 -5.42 -10.22
N THR A 5 -10.08 -4.77 -10.64
CA THR A 5 -8.71 -5.18 -10.37
C THR A 5 -8.00 -4.08 -9.59
N ILE A 6 -7.37 -4.47 -8.50
CA ILE A 6 -6.54 -3.56 -7.68
C ILE A 6 -5.09 -3.98 -7.82
N ALA A 7 -4.23 -3.03 -8.18
CA ALA A 7 -2.80 -3.21 -8.10
C ALA A 7 -2.34 -2.85 -6.68
N LEU A 8 -1.78 -3.84 -5.99
CA LEU A 8 -1.21 -3.65 -4.65
C LEU A 8 0.31 -3.59 -4.74
N ASP A 9 0.87 -2.54 -4.21
CA ASP A 9 2.31 -2.34 -4.11
C ASP A 9 2.76 -2.42 -2.65
N ALA A 10 3.66 -3.35 -2.38
CA ALA A 10 4.41 -3.36 -1.14
C ALA A 10 5.57 -2.38 -1.26
N GLY A 11 5.58 -1.33 -0.47
CA GLY A 11 6.62 -0.30 -0.51
C GLY A 11 8.02 -0.86 -0.33
N HIS A 12 8.97 -0.29 -1.07
CA HIS A 12 10.39 -0.67 -1.06
C HIS A 12 10.63 -2.08 -1.61
N GLY A 13 11.72 -2.75 -1.25
CA GLY A 13 12.06 -4.10 -1.68
C GLY A 13 13.54 -4.28 -2.03
N GLY A 14 14.05 -5.49 -1.88
CA GLY A 14 15.41 -5.84 -2.25
C GLY A 14 16.46 -4.99 -1.56
N SER A 15 17.25 -4.26 -2.35
CA SER A 15 18.31 -3.37 -1.86
C SER A 15 17.79 -2.09 -1.20
N ASP A 16 16.49 -1.79 -1.32
CA ASP A 16 15.84 -0.68 -0.64
C ASP A 16 15.01 -1.21 0.55
N PRO A 17 15.54 -1.15 1.78
CA PRO A 17 14.82 -1.66 2.94
C PRO A 17 13.68 -0.76 3.42
N GLY A 18 13.62 0.50 2.95
CA GLY A 18 12.76 1.51 3.54
C GLY A 18 13.22 1.88 4.95
N ALA A 19 12.30 2.28 5.80
CA ALA A 19 12.60 2.59 7.19
C ALA A 19 13.05 1.34 7.95
N THR A 20 14.12 1.46 8.74
CA THR A 20 14.64 0.36 9.57
C THR A 20 14.67 0.76 11.02
N TYR A 21 14.31 -0.20 11.89
CA TYR A 21 14.33 0.01 13.34
C TYR A 21 14.40 -1.35 14.05
N ASN A 22 15.36 -1.49 14.95
CA ASN A 22 15.55 -2.73 15.73
C ASN A 22 15.55 -4.02 14.91
N GLY A 23 16.24 -4.01 13.77
CA GLY A 23 16.32 -5.18 12.89
C GLY A 23 15.09 -5.41 12.02
N ARG A 24 14.07 -4.57 12.10
CA ARG A 24 12.90 -4.61 11.22
C ARG A 24 13.09 -3.68 10.04
N ALA A 25 12.82 -4.18 8.85
CA ALA A 25 12.83 -3.38 7.62
C ALA A 25 11.41 -3.18 7.13
N GLU A 26 11.11 -1.97 6.69
CA GLU A 26 9.79 -1.63 6.14
C GLU A 26 9.39 -2.56 4.99
N LYS A 27 10.33 -2.90 4.12
CA LYS A 27 10.08 -3.78 2.97
C LYS A 27 9.47 -5.13 3.36
N ASP A 28 9.86 -5.68 4.51
CA ASP A 28 9.36 -6.97 4.98
C ASP A 28 7.95 -6.85 5.57
N ASP A 29 7.71 -5.79 6.32
CA ASP A 29 6.39 -5.50 6.89
C ASP A 29 5.37 -5.20 5.80
N THR A 30 5.75 -4.39 4.80
CA THR A 30 4.84 -4.03 3.71
C THR A 30 4.52 -5.23 2.83
N LEU A 31 5.50 -6.10 2.56
CA LEU A 31 5.27 -7.32 1.78
C LEU A 31 4.28 -8.24 2.47
N ARG A 32 4.45 -8.45 3.78
CA ARG A 32 3.57 -9.30 4.57
C ARG A 32 2.15 -8.76 4.62
N LEU A 33 2.00 -7.46 4.86
CA LEU A 33 0.70 -6.81 4.92
C LEU A 33 0.01 -6.82 3.56
N THR A 34 0.76 -6.53 2.51
CA THR A 34 0.23 -6.53 1.14
C THR A 34 -0.32 -7.90 0.76
N ARG A 35 0.40 -8.98 1.07
CA ARG A 35 -0.09 -10.34 0.83
C ARG A 35 -1.36 -10.64 1.61
N ALA A 36 -1.42 -10.23 2.87
CA ALA A 36 -2.61 -10.45 3.70
C ALA A 36 -3.82 -9.68 3.17
N VAL A 37 -3.65 -8.42 2.81
CA VAL A 37 -4.72 -7.60 2.22
C VAL A 37 -5.16 -8.17 0.88
N GLY A 38 -4.22 -8.53 0.02
CA GLY A 38 -4.52 -9.10 -1.28
C GLY A 38 -5.34 -10.38 -1.17
N LYS A 39 -4.99 -11.25 -0.24
CA LYS A 39 -5.74 -12.49 -0.01
C LYS A 39 -7.18 -12.22 0.42
N ILE A 40 -7.39 -11.24 1.29
CA ILE A 40 -8.74 -10.85 1.73
C ILE A 40 -9.54 -10.30 0.54
N LEU A 41 -8.92 -9.46 -0.28
CA LEU A 41 -9.57 -8.93 -1.48
C LEU A 41 -9.98 -10.06 -2.45
N GLU A 42 -9.07 -10.98 -2.72
CA GLU A 42 -9.33 -12.13 -3.59
C GLU A 42 -10.45 -13.01 -3.04
N MET A 43 -10.50 -13.23 -1.73
CA MET A 43 -11.59 -13.97 -1.08
C MET A 43 -12.95 -13.27 -1.23
N ASN A 44 -12.95 -11.97 -1.48
CA ASN A 44 -14.16 -11.18 -1.72
C ASN A 44 -14.43 -10.95 -3.22
N GLY A 45 -13.78 -11.69 -4.10
CA GLY A 45 -14.02 -11.67 -5.53
C GLY A 45 -13.37 -10.51 -6.27
N ILE A 46 -12.44 -9.80 -5.63
CA ILE A 46 -11.69 -8.70 -6.26
C ILE A 46 -10.38 -9.26 -6.83
N ASN A 47 -10.07 -8.92 -8.07
CA ASN A 47 -8.81 -9.32 -8.70
C ASN A 47 -7.67 -8.47 -8.14
N VAL A 48 -6.55 -9.11 -7.85
CA VAL A 48 -5.37 -8.42 -7.33
C VAL A 48 -4.18 -8.64 -8.27
N TYR A 49 -3.54 -7.54 -8.64
CA TYR A 49 -2.24 -7.56 -9.27
C TYR A 49 -1.20 -7.13 -8.25
N TYR A 50 -0.30 -8.03 -7.90
CA TYR A 50 0.78 -7.73 -6.95
C TYR A 50 1.94 -7.09 -7.72
N VAL A 51 2.19 -5.80 -7.47
CA VAL A 51 3.30 -5.08 -8.10
C VAL A 51 4.63 -5.69 -7.66
N ARG A 52 4.72 -6.06 -6.38
CA ARG A 52 5.85 -6.81 -5.83
C ARG A 52 5.34 -7.98 -5.00
N ASP A 53 5.84 -9.17 -5.26
CA ASP A 53 5.42 -10.39 -4.57
C ASP A 53 6.58 -11.12 -3.87
N ASN A 54 7.78 -10.54 -3.91
CA ASN A 54 8.97 -11.09 -3.28
C ASN A 54 9.91 -9.96 -2.83
N ASP A 55 11.08 -10.30 -2.32
CA ASP A 55 12.07 -9.32 -1.87
C ASP A 55 12.93 -8.83 -3.04
N GLU A 56 12.31 -8.14 -3.99
CA GLU A 56 12.97 -7.54 -5.15
C GLU A 56 12.91 -6.02 -5.10
N TYR A 57 13.92 -5.40 -5.66
CA TYR A 57 13.96 -3.94 -5.84
C TYR A 57 13.37 -3.55 -7.19
N GLU A 58 12.45 -2.61 -7.15
CA GLU A 58 11.96 -1.91 -8.33
C GLU A 58 11.85 -0.41 -8.02
N THR A 59 12.16 0.42 -9.01
CA THR A 59 11.99 1.86 -8.85
C THR A 59 10.51 2.21 -8.72
N PRO A 60 10.16 3.31 -8.04
CA PRO A 60 8.76 3.78 -8.01
C PRO A 60 8.18 3.99 -9.40
N PHE A 61 8.97 4.46 -10.35
CA PHE A 61 8.55 4.63 -11.74
C PHE A 61 8.18 3.27 -12.38
N LYS A 62 9.01 2.24 -12.19
CA LYS A 62 8.73 0.92 -12.73
C LYS A 62 7.49 0.31 -12.10
N LYS A 63 7.32 0.45 -10.81
CA LYS A 63 6.12 -0.01 -10.09
C LYS A 63 4.85 0.63 -10.66
N ALA A 64 4.88 1.95 -10.86
CA ALA A 64 3.75 2.67 -11.44
C ALA A 64 3.48 2.23 -12.88
N THR A 65 4.53 2.03 -13.67
CA THR A 65 4.42 1.56 -15.05
C THR A 65 3.81 0.17 -15.12
N ASP A 66 4.29 -0.76 -14.30
CA ASP A 66 3.75 -2.13 -14.25
C ASP A 66 2.27 -2.12 -13.82
N ALA A 67 1.92 -1.29 -12.84
CA ALA A 67 0.53 -1.15 -12.41
C ALA A 67 -0.36 -0.60 -13.53
N ASN A 68 0.11 0.43 -14.24
CA ASN A 68 -0.63 1.00 -15.37
C ASN A 68 -0.82 -0.02 -16.49
N ASN A 69 0.18 -0.85 -16.75
CA ASN A 69 0.13 -1.86 -17.81
C ASN A 69 -0.68 -3.10 -17.40
N SER A 70 -0.96 -3.28 -16.13
CA SER A 70 -1.72 -4.45 -15.63
C SER A 70 -3.21 -4.39 -15.93
N GLY A 71 -3.73 -3.24 -16.33
CA GLY A 71 -5.16 -3.03 -16.50
C GLY A 71 -5.91 -2.81 -15.17
N ALA A 72 -5.20 -2.56 -14.09
CA ALA A 72 -5.82 -2.33 -12.79
C ALA A 72 -6.63 -1.03 -12.78
N ASP A 73 -7.75 -1.07 -12.06
CA ASP A 73 -8.63 0.09 -11.90
C ASP A 73 -8.12 1.03 -10.82
N TYR A 74 -7.47 0.48 -9.80
CA TYR A 74 -6.92 1.23 -8.67
C TYR A 74 -5.51 0.76 -8.36
N PHE A 75 -4.68 1.70 -7.91
CA PHE A 75 -3.34 1.44 -7.41
C PHE A 75 -3.28 1.83 -5.94
N ILE A 76 -2.89 0.89 -5.09
CA ILE A 76 -2.72 1.13 -3.66
C ILE A 76 -1.31 0.70 -3.27
N SER A 77 -0.54 1.65 -2.77
CA SER A 77 0.80 1.39 -2.24
C SER A 77 0.77 1.41 -0.73
N ILE A 78 1.36 0.40 -0.12
CA ILE A 78 1.38 0.21 1.33
C ILE A 78 2.78 0.49 1.85
N HIS A 79 2.86 1.41 2.80
CA HIS A 79 4.10 1.84 3.42
C HIS A 79 3.97 1.84 4.94
N ARG A 80 5.10 1.87 5.62
CA ARG A 80 5.19 2.15 7.05
C ARG A 80 5.96 3.44 7.24
N ASN A 81 5.28 4.48 7.72
CA ASN A 81 5.93 5.75 7.96
C ASN A 81 6.89 5.68 9.15
N SER A 82 7.89 6.53 9.13
CA SER A 82 8.82 6.73 10.23
C SER A 82 8.86 8.20 10.63
N SER A 83 9.30 8.47 11.84
CA SER A 83 9.53 9.82 12.36
C SER A 83 10.90 9.89 13.02
N GLU A 84 11.41 11.09 13.21
CA GLU A 84 12.72 11.30 13.87
C GLU A 84 12.73 10.82 15.32
N LYS A 85 11.59 10.88 15.99
CA LYS A 85 11.43 10.47 17.39
C LYS A 85 10.53 9.27 17.49
N ASN A 86 10.86 8.36 18.42
CA ASN A 86 10.04 7.19 18.69
C ASN A 86 8.67 7.60 19.22
N ASN A 87 7.62 6.88 18.78
CA ASN A 87 6.25 7.04 19.27
C ASN A 87 5.68 8.46 19.08
N GLN A 88 6.23 9.22 18.11
CA GLN A 88 5.77 10.58 17.84
C GLN A 88 4.39 10.58 17.16
N TYR A 89 4.16 9.64 16.29
CA TYR A 89 2.91 9.49 15.53
C TYR A 89 2.43 8.04 15.56
N SER A 90 1.12 7.88 15.49
CA SER A 90 0.50 6.56 15.37
C SER A 90 -0.76 6.65 14.51
N GLY A 91 -1.20 5.51 13.98
CA GLY A 91 -2.42 5.42 13.19
C GLY A 91 -2.16 5.15 11.72
N ILE A 92 -3.22 5.27 10.93
CA ILE A 92 -3.20 5.05 9.48
C ILE A 92 -3.41 6.37 8.77
N GLU A 93 -2.54 6.63 7.80
CA GLU A 93 -2.60 7.80 6.94
C GLU A 93 -2.78 7.32 5.51
N SER A 94 -3.72 7.92 4.79
CA SER A 94 -3.91 7.69 3.36
C SER A 94 -3.59 8.96 2.59
N LEU A 95 -2.72 8.82 1.60
CA LEU A 95 -2.31 9.92 0.73
C LEU A 95 -2.89 9.70 -0.66
N VAL A 96 -3.47 10.74 -1.24
CA VAL A 96 -4.03 10.70 -2.59
C VAL A 96 -3.47 11.85 -3.41
N TYR A 97 -3.31 11.63 -4.71
CA TYR A 97 -2.79 12.65 -5.62
C TYR A 97 -3.72 13.87 -5.71
N LYS A 98 -5.02 13.63 -5.63
CA LYS A 98 -6.04 14.67 -5.74
C LYS A 98 -7.13 14.39 -4.72
N ASP A 99 -7.40 15.36 -3.87
CA ASP A 99 -8.40 15.21 -2.82
C ASP A 99 -9.81 15.45 -3.37
N SER A 100 -10.21 14.59 -4.29
CA SER A 100 -11.55 14.67 -4.88
C SER A 100 -11.92 13.35 -5.57
N GLY A 101 -13.21 13.15 -5.77
CA GLY A 101 -13.74 12.00 -6.48
C GLY A 101 -13.54 10.67 -5.74
N ILE A 102 -13.42 9.60 -6.52
CA ILE A 102 -13.39 8.24 -5.98
C ILE A 102 -12.13 7.94 -5.15
N ARG A 103 -11.02 8.59 -5.47
CA ARG A 103 -9.77 8.43 -4.69
C ARG A 103 -9.95 8.93 -3.27
N HIS A 104 -10.55 10.10 -3.12
CA HIS A 104 -10.87 10.66 -1.79
C HIS A 104 -11.83 9.74 -1.03
N THR A 105 -12.88 9.27 -1.68
CA THR A 105 -13.86 8.37 -1.06
C THR A 105 -13.21 7.08 -0.60
N LEU A 106 -12.35 6.48 -1.43
CA LEU A 106 -11.65 5.25 -1.07
C LEU A 106 -10.72 5.47 0.13
N ALA A 107 -9.90 6.53 0.10
CA ALA A 107 -8.99 6.87 1.19
C ALA A 107 -9.75 7.10 2.51
N LYS A 108 -10.85 7.84 2.44
CA LYS A 108 -11.70 8.12 3.60
C LYS A 108 -12.30 6.84 4.17
N ASN A 109 -12.78 5.96 3.31
CA ASN A 109 -13.36 4.68 3.75
C ASN A 109 -12.32 3.77 4.40
N ILE A 110 -11.11 3.70 3.86
CA ILE A 110 -10.01 2.95 4.45
C ILE A 110 -9.71 3.47 5.85
N ASN A 111 -9.60 4.79 6.02
CA ASN A 111 -9.32 5.40 7.30
C ASN A 111 -10.47 5.17 8.31
N ASN A 112 -11.72 5.23 7.86
CA ASN A 112 -12.89 5.12 8.74
C ASN A 112 -13.07 3.74 9.35
N VAL A 113 -12.59 2.67 8.72
CA VAL A 113 -12.67 1.31 9.27
C VAL A 113 -11.52 0.97 10.19
N SER A 114 -10.55 1.86 10.33
CA SER A 114 -9.38 1.66 11.19
C SER A 114 -9.69 2.14 12.61
N THR A 115 -9.19 1.42 13.59
CA THR A 115 -9.43 1.74 15.00
C THR A 115 -8.66 2.98 15.46
N ILE A 116 -7.55 3.28 14.81
CA ILE A 116 -6.74 4.48 15.06
C ILE A 116 -6.54 5.14 13.70
N THR A 117 -7.12 6.30 13.52
CA THR A 117 -7.17 6.89 12.19
C THR A 117 -6.56 8.28 12.18
N PHE A 118 -5.56 8.48 11.35
CA PHE A 118 -5.19 9.78 10.81
C PHE A 118 -5.68 9.87 9.38
N CYS A 119 -6.22 11.02 9.02
CA CYS A 119 -6.47 11.35 7.63
C CYS A 119 -5.57 12.50 7.27
N SER A 120 -4.58 12.24 6.44
CA SER A 120 -3.77 13.26 5.79
C SER A 120 -4.01 13.11 4.29
N ILE A 121 -4.50 14.16 3.72
CA ILE A 121 -4.88 14.14 2.31
C ILE A 121 -4.19 15.27 1.57
#